data_4762dae6bb873b897122297f392e5d78
#
_entry.id   4762dae6bb873b897122297f392e5d78
#
_cell.length_a   1.000
_cell.length_b   1.000
_cell.length_c   1.000
_cell.angle_alpha   90.00
_cell.angle_beta   90.00
_cell.angle_gamma   90.00
#
_symmetry.space_group_name_H-M   'P 1'
#
loop_
_entity.id
_entity.type
_entity.pdbx_description
1 polymer ?
#
loop_
_entity_poly.entity_id
_entity_poly.type
_entity_poly.pdbx_seq_one_letter_code
_entity_poly.pdbx_strand_id
1 'polypeptide(L)'
;MSGKLYLCATPIGNLEDITFRVLRTLKEVDLIAAEDTRNSIKLLNHFEIKTPMTSYHEYNKIDKGMVLVEKMRQGANIALITDAGTPGISDPGEELVSMCHQA
;
A
#
# COMPACT_ATOMS: atom_id res chain seq x y z
N MET A 1 3.97 13.50 -12.07
CA MET A 1 3.70 12.07 -11.86
C MET A 1 2.23 11.81 -12.15
N SER A 2 1.92 10.87 -13.05
CA SER A 2 0.55 10.64 -13.49
C SER A 2 -0.20 9.63 -12.62
N GLY A 3 0.50 8.71 -11.98
CA GLY A 3 -0.12 7.76 -11.05
C GLY A 3 -0.32 8.36 -9.67
N LYS A 4 -1.11 7.67 -8.84
CA LYS A 4 -1.44 8.14 -7.49
C LYS A 4 -1.03 7.11 -6.45
N LEU A 5 -0.64 7.61 -5.28
CA LEU A 5 -0.38 6.81 -4.09
C LEU A 5 -1.56 6.96 -3.13
N TYR A 6 -2.16 5.83 -2.77
CA TYR A 6 -3.24 5.79 -1.79
C TYR A 6 -2.73 5.15 -0.50
N LEU A 7 -2.97 5.81 0.63
CA LEU A 7 -2.63 5.26 1.94
C LEU A 7 -3.89 4.58 2.48
N CYS A 8 -3.81 3.27 2.68
CA CYS A 8 -4.98 2.47 3.06
C CYS A 8 -4.76 1.86 4.43
N ALA A 9 -5.53 2.31 5.43
CA ALA A 9 -5.50 1.71 6.75
C ALA A 9 -6.29 0.41 6.73
N THR A 10 -5.68 -0.67 7.25
CA THR A 10 -6.34 -1.96 7.36
C THR A 10 -6.55 -2.32 8.84
N PRO A 11 -7.63 -3.05 9.16
CA PRO A 11 -7.93 -3.37 10.55
C PRO A 11 -6.93 -4.35 11.15
N ILE A 12 -6.69 -4.20 12.44
CA ILE A 12 -5.96 -5.17 13.25
C ILE A 12 -7.00 -6.07 13.90
N GLY A 13 -6.89 -7.37 13.72
CA GLY A 13 -7.83 -8.32 14.30
C GLY A 13 -8.99 -8.66 13.37
N ASN A 14 -10.12 -7.98 13.51
CA ASN A 14 -11.30 -8.30 12.71
C ASN A 14 -11.24 -7.68 11.31
N LEU A 15 -11.09 -8.51 10.29
CA LEU A 15 -10.98 -8.05 8.90
C LEU A 15 -12.22 -7.29 8.42
N GLU A 16 -13.39 -7.58 9.00
CA GLU A 16 -14.64 -6.94 8.59
C GLU A 16 -14.76 -5.48 9.04
N ASP A 17 -13.83 -5.00 9.88
CA ASP A 17 -13.77 -3.60 10.27
C ASP A 17 -13.21 -2.70 9.16
N ILE A 18 -12.77 -3.27 8.05
CA ILE A 18 -12.29 -2.51 6.90
C ILE A 18 -13.42 -1.69 6.27
N THR A 19 -13.11 -0.48 5.79
CA THR A 19 -14.13 0.35 5.14
C THR A 19 -14.34 -0.06 3.68
N PHE A 20 -15.54 0.24 3.16
CA PHE A 20 -15.82 0.02 1.73
C PHE A 20 -14.89 0.82 0.83
N ARG A 21 -14.51 2.02 1.25
CA ARG A 21 -13.60 2.87 0.49
C ARG A 21 -12.24 2.20 0.32
N VAL A 22 -11.70 1.64 1.39
CA VAL A 22 -10.41 0.93 1.34
C VAL A 22 -10.54 -0.31 0.45
N LEU A 23 -11.60 -1.10 0.60
CA LEU A 23 -11.82 -2.27 -0.24
C LEU A 23 -11.84 -1.91 -1.72
N ARG A 24 -12.58 -0.86 -2.07
CA ARG A 24 -12.67 -0.41 -3.46
C ARG A 24 -11.30 0.03 -3.98
N THR A 25 -10.57 0.82 -3.18
CA THR A 25 -9.24 1.27 -3.57
C THR A 25 -8.30 0.10 -3.83
N LEU A 26 -8.28 -0.89 -2.94
CA LEU A 26 -7.42 -2.06 -3.11
C LEU A 26 -7.76 -2.86 -4.37
N LYS A 27 -9.04 -2.89 -4.77
CA LYS A 27 -9.47 -3.58 -5.98
C LYS A 27 -9.14 -2.81 -7.26
N GLU A 28 -9.08 -1.49 -7.19
CA GLU A 28 -8.92 -0.63 -8.37
C GLU A 28 -7.48 -0.27 -8.70
N VAL A 29 -6.58 -0.29 -7.71
CA VAL A 29 -5.18 0.07 -7.97
C VAL A 29 -4.46 -1.00 -8.79
N ASP A 30 -3.33 -0.62 -9.37
CA ASP A 30 -2.53 -1.51 -10.19
C ASP A 30 -1.62 -2.41 -9.36
N LEU A 31 -1.22 -1.94 -8.17
CA LEU A 31 -0.29 -2.65 -7.30
C LEU A 31 -0.56 -2.26 -5.85
N ILE A 32 -0.45 -3.24 -4.96
CA ILE A 32 -0.53 -3.03 -3.51
C ILE A 32 0.85 -3.22 -2.91
N ALA A 33 1.29 -2.26 -2.12
CA ALA A 33 2.53 -2.36 -1.34
C ALA A 33 2.17 -2.58 0.11
N ALA A 34 2.81 -3.55 0.76
CA ALA A 34 2.51 -3.90 2.15
C ALA A 34 3.79 -4.15 2.92
N GLU A 35 3.84 -3.68 4.16
CA GLU A 35 4.96 -3.92 5.05
C GLU A 35 4.97 -5.38 5.50
N ASP A 36 3.83 -5.92 5.88
CA ASP A 36 3.68 -7.33 6.26
C ASP A 36 2.81 -8.05 5.23
N THR A 37 3.46 -8.68 4.26
CA THR A 37 2.75 -9.35 3.18
C THR A 37 1.98 -10.58 3.64
N ARG A 38 2.42 -11.23 4.73
CA ARG A 38 1.73 -12.42 5.22
C ARG A 38 0.35 -12.11 5.78
N ASN A 39 0.24 -11.04 6.56
CA ASN A 39 -1.05 -10.60 7.07
C ASN A 39 -1.90 -9.98 5.98
N SER A 40 -1.30 -9.22 5.08
CA SER A 40 -2.01 -8.56 4.00
C SER A 40 -2.60 -9.55 3.01
N ILE A 41 -1.90 -10.67 2.71
CA ILE A 41 -2.45 -11.67 1.79
C ILE A 41 -3.72 -12.32 2.35
N LYS A 42 -3.80 -12.48 3.66
CA LYS A 42 -5.00 -13.02 4.30
C LYS A 42 -6.19 -12.11 4.06
N LEU A 43 -5.99 -10.80 4.20
CA LEU A 43 -7.02 -9.80 3.95
C LEU A 43 -7.45 -9.81 2.47
N LEU A 44 -6.49 -9.84 1.56
CA LEU A 44 -6.79 -9.85 0.14
C LEU A 44 -7.57 -11.11 -0.24
N ASN A 45 -7.19 -12.27 0.28
CA ASN A 45 -7.89 -13.52 0.01
C ASN A 45 -9.30 -13.52 0.61
N HIS A 46 -9.47 -12.95 1.81
CA HIS A 46 -10.77 -12.89 2.47
C HIS A 46 -11.79 -12.11 1.64
N PHE A 47 -11.37 -11.03 1.00
CA PHE A 47 -12.24 -10.17 0.20
C PHE A 47 -12.13 -10.42 -1.30
N GLU A 48 -11.43 -11.49 -1.69
CA GLU A 48 -11.27 -11.89 -3.10
C GLU A 48 -10.65 -10.78 -3.96
N ILE A 49 -9.68 -10.07 -3.41
CA ILE A 49 -8.96 -9.02 -4.11
C ILE A 49 -7.82 -9.66 -4.92
N LYS A 50 -7.83 -9.47 -6.22
CA LYS A 50 -6.87 -10.08 -7.15
C LYS A 50 -5.69 -9.19 -7.50
N THR A 51 -5.66 -7.97 -7.00
CA THR A 51 -4.60 -7.00 -7.28
C THR A 51 -3.24 -7.56 -6.85
N PRO A 52 -2.19 -7.42 -7.68
CA PRO A 52 -0.85 -7.86 -7.29
C PRO A 52 -0.35 -7.13 -6.05
N MET A 53 0.43 -7.81 -5.23
CA MET A 53 1.00 -7.24 -4.01
C MET A 53 2.51 -7.41 -4.00
N THR A 54 3.21 -6.40 -3.50
CA THR A 54 4.65 -6.46 -3.29
C THR A 54 4.99 -6.03 -1.86
N SER A 55 6.16 -6.43 -1.38
CA SER A 55 6.62 -6.02 -0.06
C SER A 55 7.21 -4.60 -0.11
N TYR A 56 6.99 -3.84 0.94
CA TYR A 56 7.63 -2.55 1.15
C TYR A 56 7.85 -2.36 2.65
N HIS A 57 9.06 -2.64 3.13
CA HIS A 57 9.38 -2.64 4.55
C HIS A 57 10.73 -1.96 4.79
N GLU A 58 11.12 -1.90 6.05
CA GLU A 58 12.33 -1.17 6.47
C GLU A 58 13.59 -1.63 5.72
N TYR A 59 13.70 -2.93 5.44
CA TYR A 59 14.92 -3.48 4.84
C TYR A 59 15.02 -3.29 3.33
N ASN A 60 13.90 -3.01 2.63
CA ASN A 60 13.92 -2.80 1.18
C ASN A 60 13.41 -1.43 0.76
N LYS A 61 13.18 -0.51 1.69
CA LYS A 61 12.45 0.73 1.42
C LYS A 61 13.09 1.63 0.36
N ILE A 62 14.42 1.65 0.28
CA ILE A 62 15.10 2.51 -0.69
C ILE A 62 14.95 1.94 -2.10
N ASP A 63 15.38 0.70 -2.32
CA ASP A 63 15.32 0.08 -3.65
C ASP A 63 13.88 -0.08 -4.12
N LYS A 64 13.01 -0.61 -3.28
CA LYS A 64 11.61 -0.81 -3.63
C LYS A 64 10.88 0.52 -3.81
N GLY A 65 11.19 1.51 -2.98
CA GLY A 65 10.59 2.83 -3.11
C GLY A 65 10.88 3.46 -4.46
N MET A 66 12.11 3.33 -4.96
CA MET A 66 12.48 3.83 -6.29
C MET A 66 11.67 3.13 -7.38
N VAL A 67 11.49 1.81 -7.27
CA VAL A 67 10.69 1.05 -8.23
C VAL A 67 9.24 1.51 -8.22
N LEU A 68 8.66 1.70 -7.03
CA LEU A 68 7.26 2.13 -6.89
C LEU A 68 7.05 3.55 -7.47
N VAL A 69 7.96 4.47 -7.18
CA VAL A 69 7.88 5.83 -7.72
C VAL A 69 7.95 5.81 -9.24
N GLU A 70 8.84 5.01 -9.81
CA GLU A 70 8.95 4.91 -11.26
C GLU A 70 7.67 4.36 -11.90
N LYS A 71 7.05 3.36 -11.28
CA LYS A 71 5.77 2.84 -11.76
C LYS A 71 4.68 3.92 -11.73
N MET A 72 4.65 4.74 -10.68
CA MET A 72 3.69 5.84 -10.59
C MET A 72 3.95 6.93 -11.62
N ARG A 73 5.21 7.20 -11.96
CA ARG A 73 5.54 8.12 -13.05
C ARG A 73 4.98 7.64 -14.38
N GLN A 74 4.92 6.32 -14.55
CA GLN A 74 4.38 5.70 -15.76
C GLN A 74 2.85 5.60 -15.73
N GLY A 75 2.20 6.08 -14.68
CA GLY A 75 0.76 6.13 -14.60
C GLY A 75 0.13 5.09 -13.69
N ALA A 76 0.90 4.23 -13.04
CA ALA A 76 0.36 3.20 -12.15
C ALA A 76 -0.16 3.82 -10.85
N ASN A 77 -1.30 3.34 -10.40
CA ASN A 77 -1.86 3.69 -9.09
C ASN A 77 -1.45 2.62 -8.09
N ILE A 78 -0.94 3.03 -6.95
CA ILE A 78 -0.42 2.12 -5.92
C ILE A 78 -1.08 2.41 -4.60
N ALA A 79 -1.51 1.36 -3.91
CA ALA A 79 -2.03 1.46 -2.55
C ALA A 79 -0.97 0.94 -1.58
N LEU A 80 -0.68 1.74 -0.56
CA LEU A 80 0.22 1.33 0.53
C LEU A 80 -0.65 0.98 1.74
N ILE A 81 -0.55 -0.28 2.19
CA ILE A 81 -1.29 -0.75 3.35
C ILE A 81 -0.56 -0.33 4.62
N THR A 82 -1.29 0.29 5.53
CA THR A 82 -0.83 0.63 6.87
C THR A 82 -1.72 -0.03 7.91
N ASP A 83 -1.19 -0.31 9.10
CA ASP A 83 -1.98 -0.91 10.17
C ASP A 83 -2.90 0.13 10.79
N ALA A 84 -4.16 -0.27 11.02
CA ALA A 84 -5.12 0.60 11.71
C ALA A 84 -4.68 0.84 13.15
N GLY A 85 -4.97 2.05 13.65
CA GLY A 85 -4.60 2.42 15.00
C GLY A 85 -3.20 2.99 15.14
N THR A 86 -2.39 2.90 14.10
CA THR A 86 -1.07 3.52 14.07
C THR A 86 -1.24 5.01 13.74
N PRO A 87 -0.87 5.93 14.64
CA PRO A 87 -0.97 7.35 14.31
C PRO A 87 0.03 7.71 13.23
N GLY A 88 -0.49 8.25 12.14
CA GLY A 88 0.34 8.64 11.01
C GLY A 88 0.77 7.44 10.16
N ILE A 89 1.84 7.63 9.42
CA ILE A 89 2.39 6.66 8.48
C ILE A 89 3.61 6.01 9.10
N SER A 90 3.78 4.69 8.89
CA SER A 90 4.99 3.99 9.34
C SER A 90 6.24 4.55 8.66
N ASP A 91 7.41 4.29 9.23
CA ASP A 91 8.67 4.82 8.70
C ASP A 91 8.88 4.51 7.21
N PRO A 92 8.72 3.26 6.70
CA PRO A 92 8.82 3.04 5.26
C PRO A 92 7.78 3.83 4.46
N GLY A 93 6.56 3.99 4.98
CA GLY A 93 5.52 4.75 4.32
C GLY A 93 5.85 6.22 4.21
N GLU A 94 6.42 6.82 5.26
CA GLU A 94 6.88 8.20 5.22
C GLU A 94 7.96 8.40 4.18
N GLU A 95 8.89 7.48 4.08
CA GLU A 95 9.95 7.53 3.08
C GLU A 95 9.36 7.51 1.67
N LEU A 96 8.39 6.66 1.42
CA LEU A 96 7.75 6.57 0.11
C LEU A 96 7.01 7.86 -0.25
N VAL A 97 6.28 8.44 0.70
CA VAL A 97 5.59 9.73 0.49
C VAL A 97 6.60 10.81 0.16
N SER A 98 7.71 10.86 0.88
CA SER A 98 8.78 11.83 0.63
C SER A 98 9.36 11.67 -0.78
N MET A 99 9.61 10.45 -1.22
CA MET A 99 10.11 10.17 -2.56
C MET A 99 9.12 10.61 -3.63
N CYS A 100 7.82 10.43 -3.40
CA CYS A 100 6.79 10.89 -4.31
C CYS A 100 6.77 12.41 -4.43
N HIS A 101 6.97 13.14 -3.35
CA HIS A 101 7.02 14.60 -3.37
C HIS A 101 8.25 15.12 -4.12
N GLN A 102 9.32 14.36 -4.16
CA GLN A 102 10.53 14.72 -4.89
C GLN A 102 10.43 14.41 -6.38
N ALA A 103 9.47 13.63 -6.76
CA ALA A 103 9.27 13.24 -8.16
C ALA A 103 8.24 14.16 -8.91
#